data_ff56a7ee419570ca9e844b7ce111d23d
#
_entry.id   ff56a7ee419570ca9e844b7ce111d23d
#
_cell.length_a   1.000
_cell.length_b   1.000
_cell.length_c   1.000
_cell.angle_alpha   90.00
_cell.angle_beta   90.00
_cell.angle_gamma   90.00
#
_symmetry.space_group_name_H-M   'P 1'
#
loop_
_entity.id
_entity.type
_entity.pdbx_description
1 polymer ?
#
loop_
_entity_poly.entity_id
_entity_poly.type
_entity_poly.pdbx_seq_one_letter_code
_entity_poly.pdbx_strand_id
1 'polypeptide(L)'
;AAGETSAERLTQVAIASAGRRLWIANSYFIPSKAIADALVRKAQAGVDVRILAPGRNHDLHPIRSAQRSTYEQLLRQGVRIWEYQPAMMHSKTMLIDDRLVVVGSINIDPMSMRKSEEGALIIEDPAIAAELERHWKVDLERSMEIRWDSWRRRGLLERLMYELTWIFGAFA
;
A
#
# COMPACT_ATOMS: atom_id res chain seq x y z
N ALA A 1 6.39 25.05 5.32
CA ALA A 1 5.70 23.82 4.95
C ALA A 1 6.42 23.28 3.70
N ALA A 2 7.04 22.12 3.77
CA ALA A 2 7.55 21.43 2.60
C ALA A 2 6.35 21.12 1.70
N GLY A 3 6.34 21.64 0.45
CA GLY A 3 5.28 21.39 -0.51
C GLY A 3 5.20 19.90 -0.87
N GLU A 4 4.03 19.45 -1.32
CA GLU A 4 3.84 18.09 -1.86
C GLU A 4 4.80 17.87 -3.04
N THR A 5 5.46 16.72 -3.04
CA THR A 5 6.37 16.34 -4.13
C THR A 5 5.59 15.79 -5.33
N SER A 6 6.27 15.68 -6.48
CA SER A 6 5.68 15.09 -7.68
C SER A 6 5.24 13.64 -7.44
N ALA A 7 6.00 12.87 -6.66
CA ALA A 7 5.67 11.48 -6.32
C ALA A 7 4.38 11.38 -5.46
N GLU A 8 4.24 12.25 -4.46
CA GLU A 8 3.05 12.29 -3.61
C GLU A 8 1.81 12.72 -4.40
N ARG A 9 1.93 13.76 -5.24
CA ARG A 9 0.85 14.22 -6.12
C ARG A 9 0.41 13.15 -7.12
N LEU A 10 1.37 12.49 -7.77
CA LEU A 10 1.08 11.40 -8.71
C LEU A 10 0.30 10.29 -8.00
N THR A 11 0.75 9.87 -6.82
CA THR A 11 0.08 8.84 -6.01
C THR A 11 -1.34 9.25 -5.63
N GLN A 12 -1.54 10.49 -5.20
CA GLN A 12 -2.87 11.02 -4.86
C GLN A 12 -3.80 11.08 -6.08
N VAL A 13 -3.31 11.54 -7.24
CA VAL A 13 -4.08 11.58 -8.49
C VAL A 13 -4.44 10.17 -8.95
N ALA A 14 -3.50 9.22 -8.89
CA ALA A 14 -3.73 7.83 -9.22
C ALA A 14 -4.83 7.22 -8.32
N ILE A 15 -4.77 7.43 -7.01
CA ILE A 15 -5.82 6.99 -6.08
C ILE A 15 -7.16 7.67 -6.41
N ALA A 16 -7.15 8.97 -6.68
CA ALA A 16 -8.36 9.74 -6.97
C ALA A 16 -9.05 9.28 -8.26
N SER A 17 -8.31 8.79 -9.26
CA SER A 17 -8.86 8.34 -10.55
C SER A 17 -9.61 7.00 -10.48
N ALA A 18 -9.43 6.21 -9.42
CA ALA A 18 -10.11 4.93 -9.26
C ALA A 18 -11.63 5.09 -9.08
N GLY A 19 -12.40 4.41 -9.94
CA GLY A 19 -13.87 4.42 -9.88
C GLY A 19 -14.47 3.12 -9.35
N ARG A 20 -13.84 1.98 -9.61
CA ARG A 20 -14.34 0.64 -9.25
C ARG A 20 -13.34 -0.18 -8.44
N ARG A 21 -12.06 -0.15 -8.82
CA ARG A 21 -11.00 -0.88 -8.11
C ARG A 21 -9.69 -0.12 -8.10
N LEU A 22 -8.93 -0.32 -7.04
CA LEU A 22 -7.59 0.20 -6.85
C LEU A 22 -6.75 -0.86 -6.14
N TRP A 23 -5.85 -1.52 -6.87
CA TRP A 23 -4.97 -2.54 -6.34
C TRP A 23 -3.53 -2.04 -6.35
N ILE A 24 -2.92 -1.96 -5.19
CA ILE A 24 -1.58 -1.41 -4.98
C ILE A 24 -0.65 -2.49 -4.46
N ALA A 25 0.37 -2.89 -5.25
CA ALA A 25 1.49 -3.68 -4.76
C ALA A 25 2.67 -2.76 -4.49
N ASN A 26 3.17 -2.75 -3.25
CA ASN A 26 4.22 -1.81 -2.86
C ASN A 26 5.17 -2.42 -1.80
N SER A 27 6.49 -2.27 -2.05
CA SER A 27 7.53 -2.86 -1.19
C SER A 27 7.61 -2.23 0.19
N TYR A 28 7.44 -0.92 0.29
CA TYR A 28 7.46 -0.18 1.55
C TYR A 28 6.18 0.64 1.64
N PHE A 29 5.17 0.03 2.26
CA PHE A 29 3.84 0.62 2.36
C PHE A 29 3.64 1.25 3.74
N ILE A 30 4.06 2.52 3.86
CA ILE A 30 3.90 3.35 5.07
C ILE A 30 3.26 4.67 4.62
N PRO A 31 1.96 4.67 4.27
CA PRO A 31 1.30 5.84 3.71
C PRO A 31 1.27 7.01 4.68
N SER A 32 1.49 8.22 4.15
CA SER A 32 1.19 9.45 4.87
C SER A 32 -0.30 9.50 5.24
N LYS A 33 -0.64 10.32 6.25
CA LYS A 33 -2.04 10.50 6.63
C LYS A 33 -2.93 10.86 5.43
N ALA A 34 -2.45 11.73 4.55
CA ALA A 34 -3.20 12.16 3.36
C ALA A 34 -3.51 11.01 2.40
N ILE A 35 -2.52 10.13 2.17
CA ILE A 35 -2.68 8.94 1.31
C ILE A 35 -3.58 7.90 2.00
N ALA A 36 -3.37 7.63 3.29
CA ALA A 36 -4.23 6.71 4.03
C ALA A 36 -5.71 7.15 4.02
N ASP A 37 -5.96 8.44 4.27
CA ASP A 37 -7.31 9.01 4.22
C ASP A 37 -7.90 8.93 2.79
N ALA A 38 -7.10 9.10 1.75
CA ALA A 38 -7.56 8.96 0.35
C ALA A 38 -7.98 7.50 0.04
N LEU A 39 -7.19 6.51 0.47
CA LEU A 39 -7.52 5.09 0.34
C LEU A 39 -8.81 4.72 1.08
N VAL A 40 -8.95 5.22 2.31
CA VAL A 40 -10.16 5.04 3.12
C VAL A 40 -11.39 5.63 2.43
N ARG A 41 -11.31 6.87 1.94
CA ARG A 41 -12.43 7.49 1.20
C ARG A 41 -12.84 6.67 -0.01
N LYS A 42 -11.89 6.09 -0.75
CA LYS A 42 -12.19 5.22 -1.90
C LYS A 42 -12.89 3.93 -1.47
N ALA A 43 -12.41 3.27 -0.42
CA ALA A 43 -13.06 2.07 0.12
C ALA A 43 -14.49 2.36 0.61
N GLN A 44 -14.69 3.47 1.33
CA GLN A 44 -16.02 3.93 1.78
C GLN A 44 -16.95 4.31 0.64
N ALA A 45 -16.40 4.76 -0.49
CA ALA A 45 -17.17 5.02 -1.72
C ALA A 45 -17.48 3.74 -2.54
N GLY A 46 -17.14 2.56 -2.02
CA GLY A 46 -17.42 1.27 -2.67
C GLY A 46 -16.37 0.81 -3.68
N VAL A 47 -15.23 1.49 -3.78
CA VAL A 47 -14.10 1.03 -4.61
C VAL A 47 -13.44 -0.18 -3.94
N ASP A 48 -13.16 -1.24 -4.71
CA ASP A 48 -12.38 -2.42 -4.24
C ASP A 48 -10.91 -2.02 -4.07
N VAL A 49 -10.54 -1.58 -2.86
CA VAL A 49 -9.18 -1.16 -2.52
C VAL A 49 -8.42 -2.33 -1.92
N ARG A 50 -7.34 -2.76 -2.61
CA ARG A 50 -6.46 -3.85 -2.17
C ARG A 50 -5.02 -3.39 -2.09
N ILE A 51 -4.36 -3.80 -1.00
CA ILE A 51 -2.93 -3.57 -0.78
C ILE A 51 -2.24 -4.93 -0.72
N LEU A 52 -1.19 -5.10 -1.51
CA LEU A 52 -0.26 -6.21 -1.42
C LEU A 52 1.10 -5.67 -0.97
N ALA A 53 1.57 -6.11 0.17
CA ALA A 53 2.80 -5.66 0.80
C ALA A 53 3.69 -6.86 1.17
N PRO A 54 5.01 -6.69 1.41
CA PRO A 54 5.86 -7.76 1.89
C PRO A 54 5.40 -8.32 3.24
N GLY A 55 5.49 -9.65 3.36
CA GLY A 55 5.17 -10.36 4.58
C GLY A 55 6.38 -10.53 5.51
N ARG A 56 6.55 -11.79 6.01
CA ARG A 56 7.64 -12.11 6.96
C ARG A 56 9.04 -11.99 6.35
N ASN A 57 9.17 -12.21 5.07
CA ASN A 57 10.44 -12.10 4.32
C ASN A 57 10.68 -10.65 3.91
N HIS A 58 10.84 -9.77 4.90
CA HIS A 58 11.12 -8.36 4.73
C HIS A 58 12.62 -8.11 4.97
N ASP A 59 13.25 -7.31 4.12
CA ASP A 59 14.68 -6.98 4.22
C ASP A 59 15.01 -6.11 5.44
N LEU A 60 14.05 -5.28 5.89
CA LEU A 60 14.18 -4.39 7.02
C LEU A 60 13.05 -4.59 8.04
N HIS A 61 13.31 -5.30 9.12
CA HIS A 61 12.31 -5.56 10.17
C HIS A 61 11.64 -4.30 10.76
N PRO A 62 12.34 -3.18 11.01
CA PRO A 62 11.70 -1.95 11.48
C PRO A 62 10.67 -1.39 10.48
N ILE A 63 10.97 -1.47 9.18
CA ILE A 63 10.06 -1.04 8.13
C ILE A 63 8.78 -1.90 8.12
N ARG A 64 8.91 -3.22 8.30
CA ARG A 64 7.75 -4.10 8.43
C ARG A 64 6.88 -3.73 9.63
N SER A 65 7.46 -3.37 10.76
CA SER A 65 6.72 -2.92 11.94
C SER A 65 5.98 -1.61 11.67
N ALA A 66 6.65 -0.64 11.05
CA ALA A 66 6.03 0.63 10.63
C ALA A 66 4.92 0.41 9.59
N GLN A 67 5.11 -0.48 8.61
CA GLN A 67 4.07 -0.88 7.66
C GLN A 67 2.83 -1.42 8.39
N ARG A 68 3.00 -2.35 9.32
CA ARG A 68 1.91 -2.96 10.06
C ARG A 68 1.19 -2.00 11.01
N SER A 69 1.85 -0.96 11.50
CA SER A 69 1.21 0.07 12.32
C SER A 69 0.11 0.84 11.58
N THR A 70 0.19 0.92 10.25
CA THR A 70 -0.82 1.59 9.41
C THR A 70 -2.06 0.74 9.12
N TYR A 71 -1.99 -0.58 9.35
CA TYR A 71 -3.04 -1.51 8.94
C TYR A 71 -4.36 -1.33 9.68
N GLU A 72 -4.32 -0.97 10.97
CA GLU A 72 -5.54 -0.85 11.78
C GLU A 72 -6.52 0.15 11.20
N GLN A 73 -6.05 1.36 10.87
CA GLN A 73 -6.87 2.40 10.25
C GLN A 73 -7.47 1.94 8.93
N LEU A 74 -6.68 1.29 8.08
CA LEU A 74 -7.10 0.87 6.74
C LEU A 74 -8.11 -0.29 6.79
N LEU A 75 -7.79 -1.34 7.53
CA LEU A 75 -8.64 -2.53 7.68
C LEU A 75 -10.00 -2.21 8.27
N ARG A 76 -10.02 -1.35 9.32
CA ARG A 76 -11.26 -0.91 9.97
C ARG A 76 -12.22 -0.22 9.01
N GLN A 77 -11.70 0.40 7.96
CA GLN A 77 -12.45 1.18 6.99
C GLN A 77 -12.69 0.44 5.66
N GLY A 78 -12.41 -0.86 5.62
CA GLY A 78 -12.75 -1.71 4.48
C GLY A 78 -11.66 -1.84 3.41
N VAL A 79 -10.49 -1.26 3.61
CA VAL A 79 -9.33 -1.55 2.75
C VAL A 79 -8.86 -2.98 3.03
N ARG A 80 -8.66 -3.76 1.99
CA ARG A 80 -8.20 -5.15 2.11
C ARG A 80 -6.68 -5.21 1.97
N ILE A 81 -6.01 -6.00 2.81
CA ILE A 81 -4.54 -6.06 2.87
C ILE A 81 -4.08 -7.51 2.81
N TRP A 82 -3.06 -7.77 1.99
CA TRP A 82 -2.36 -9.05 1.92
C TRP A 82 -0.87 -8.86 2.16
N GLU A 83 -0.26 -9.83 2.82
CA GLU A 83 1.18 -9.96 2.99
C GLU A 83 1.71 -11.09 2.11
N TYR A 84 2.57 -10.79 1.13
CA TYR A 84 3.24 -11.76 0.27
C TYR A 84 4.22 -12.60 1.05
N GLN A 85 4.13 -13.94 0.93
CA GLN A 85 4.88 -14.86 1.80
C GLN A 85 6.15 -15.45 1.19
N PRO A 86 6.25 -15.71 -0.13
CA PRO A 86 7.36 -16.50 -0.68
C PRO A 86 8.74 -15.84 -0.57
N ALA A 87 8.81 -14.53 -0.76
CA ALA A 87 10.07 -13.77 -0.78
C ALA A 87 9.83 -12.30 -0.41
N MET A 88 10.91 -11.49 -0.33
CA MET A 88 10.79 -10.05 -0.31
C MET A 88 10.22 -9.55 -1.64
N MET A 89 8.99 -9.05 -1.60
CA MET A 89 8.36 -8.44 -2.75
C MET A 89 8.91 -7.01 -2.95
N HIS A 90 9.41 -6.71 -4.16
CA HIS A 90 9.98 -5.39 -4.45
C HIS A 90 9.25 -4.63 -5.57
N SER A 91 7.98 -4.94 -5.82
CA SER A 91 7.14 -4.26 -6.80
C SER A 91 6.58 -2.94 -6.29
N LYS A 92 6.37 -2.00 -7.22
CA LYS A 92 5.66 -0.74 -7.01
C LYS A 92 4.73 -0.55 -8.20
N THR A 93 3.53 -1.08 -8.06
CA THR A 93 2.52 -1.05 -9.13
C THR A 93 1.17 -0.63 -8.57
N MET A 94 0.38 0.04 -9.39
CA MET A 94 -1.04 0.28 -9.15
C MET A 94 -1.83 -0.19 -10.36
N LEU A 95 -2.88 -0.96 -10.12
CA LEU A 95 -3.90 -1.30 -11.10
C LEU A 95 -5.16 -0.53 -10.75
N ILE A 96 -5.61 0.30 -11.67
CA ILE A 96 -6.74 1.20 -11.48
C ILE A 96 -7.80 0.88 -12.53
N ASP A 97 -8.94 0.45 -12.04
CA ASP A 97 -10.03 -0.08 -12.86
C ASP A 97 -9.54 -1.19 -13.82
N ASP A 98 -9.95 -1.16 -15.08
CA ASP A 98 -9.59 -2.21 -16.04
C ASP A 98 -8.62 -1.71 -17.13
N ARG A 99 -7.99 -0.56 -16.95
CA ARG A 99 -7.27 0.09 -18.04
C ARG A 99 -6.02 0.87 -17.64
N LEU A 100 -5.93 1.36 -16.41
CA LEU A 100 -4.83 2.21 -16.01
C LEU A 100 -3.85 1.46 -15.10
N VAL A 101 -2.58 1.49 -15.46
CA VAL A 101 -1.47 0.91 -14.70
C VAL A 101 -0.46 1.99 -14.38
N VAL A 102 -0.01 2.04 -13.13
CA VAL A 102 1.17 2.81 -12.73
C VAL A 102 2.25 1.81 -12.33
N VAL A 103 3.44 1.96 -12.87
CA VAL A 103 4.61 1.13 -12.53
C VAL A 103 5.85 1.98 -12.45
N GLY A 104 6.70 1.76 -11.44
CA GLY A 104 7.91 2.56 -11.27
C GLY A 104 8.71 2.20 -10.03
N SER A 105 9.44 3.19 -9.53
CA SER A 105 10.29 3.06 -8.35
C SER A 105 9.65 3.61 -7.06
N ILE A 106 8.53 4.33 -7.14
CA ILE A 106 7.91 5.04 -6.03
C ILE A 106 7.40 4.08 -4.95
N ASN A 107 8.02 4.09 -3.77
CA ASN A 107 7.44 3.48 -2.59
C ASN A 107 6.44 4.44 -1.92
N ILE A 108 5.41 3.87 -1.30
CA ILE A 108 4.45 4.64 -0.50
C ILE A 108 4.98 4.76 0.93
N ASP A 109 6.10 5.45 1.08
CA ASP A 109 6.76 5.75 2.35
C ASP A 109 7.30 7.18 2.37
N PRO A 110 7.60 7.76 3.55
CA PRO A 110 8.05 9.13 3.68
C PRO A 110 9.37 9.45 2.97
N MET A 111 10.27 8.48 2.82
CA MET A 111 11.57 8.68 2.17
C MET A 111 11.38 8.82 0.66
N SER A 112 10.73 7.84 0.04
CA SER A 112 10.44 7.84 -1.39
C SER A 112 9.59 9.04 -1.80
N MET A 113 8.60 9.38 -0.96
CA MET A 113 7.67 10.48 -1.25
C MET A 113 8.28 11.87 -1.12
N ARG A 114 9.37 12.06 -0.36
CA ARG A 114 9.89 13.41 -0.01
C ARG A 114 11.35 13.65 -0.27
N LYS A 115 12.18 12.60 -0.30
CA LYS A 115 13.64 12.71 -0.32
C LYS A 115 14.30 12.04 -1.52
N SER A 116 13.61 11.12 -2.22
CA SER A 116 14.18 10.37 -3.33
C SER A 116 13.74 10.94 -4.67
N GLU A 117 14.62 10.82 -5.66
CA GLU A 117 14.26 11.00 -7.06
C GLU A 117 13.64 9.69 -7.57
N GLU A 118 12.37 9.75 -7.90
CA GLU A 118 11.58 8.58 -8.29
C GLU A 118 10.98 8.77 -9.68
N GLY A 119 10.83 7.66 -10.39
CA GLY A 119 10.18 7.65 -11.70
C GLY A 119 9.01 6.66 -11.75
N ALA A 120 7.97 7.02 -12.49
CA ALA A 120 6.86 6.13 -12.77
C ALA A 120 6.35 6.31 -14.20
N LEU A 121 5.91 5.21 -14.79
CA LEU A 121 5.16 5.17 -16.02
C LEU A 121 3.68 5.04 -15.69
N ILE A 122 2.87 5.84 -16.37
CA ILE A 122 1.41 5.72 -16.36
C ILE A 122 1.01 5.17 -17.71
N ILE A 123 0.38 4.00 -17.73
CA ILE A 123 0.03 3.26 -18.95
C ILE A 123 -1.48 3.12 -18.98
N GLU A 124 -2.13 3.67 -20.00
CA GLU A 124 -3.55 3.48 -20.25
C GLU A 124 -3.72 2.43 -21.34
N ASP A 125 -3.85 1.17 -20.96
CA ASP A 125 -4.00 0.03 -21.85
C ASP A 125 -4.73 -1.12 -21.15
N PRO A 126 -5.92 -1.53 -21.64
CA PRO A 126 -6.67 -2.63 -21.04
C PRO A 126 -5.96 -3.99 -21.10
N ALA A 127 -5.12 -4.24 -22.11
CA ALA A 127 -4.40 -5.50 -22.22
C ALA A 127 -3.28 -5.60 -21.15
N ILE A 128 -2.54 -4.52 -20.96
CA ILE A 128 -1.52 -4.44 -19.89
C ILE A 128 -2.20 -4.50 -18.53
N ALA A 129 -3.33 -3.85 -18.34
CA ALA A 129 -4.08 -3.91 -17.08
C ALA A 129 -4.57 -5.33 -16.78
N ALA A 130 -5.09 -6.06 -17.78
CA ALA A 130 -5.51 -7.45 -17.64
C ALA A 130 -4.34 -8.39 -17.32
N GLU A 131 -3.17 -8.15 -17.90
CA GLU A 131 -1.96 -8.92 -17.61
C GLU A 131 -1.49 -8.69 -16.17
N LEU A 132 -1.46 -7.43 -15.71
CA LEU A 132 -1.13 -7.11 -14.33
C LEU A 132 -2.15 -7.73 -13.36
N GLU A 133 -3.45 -7.70 -13.69
CA GLU A 133 -4.49 -8.36 -12.89
C GLU A 133 -4.25 -9.86 -12.74
N ARG A 134 -3.84 -10.53 -13.82
CA ARG A 134 -3.52 -11.95 -13.81
C ARG A 134 -2.36 -12.25 -12.85
N HIS A 135 -1.30 -11.46 -12.89
CA HIS A 135 -0.17 -11.58 -11.96
C HIS A 135 -0.62 -11.33 -10.50
N TRP A 136 -1.42 -10.31 -10.28
CA TRP A 136 -1.97 -10.02 -8.97
C TRP A 136 -2.75 -11.20 -8.37
N LYS A 137 -3.57 -11.87 -9.16
CA LYS A 137 -4.33 -13.06 -8.70
C LYS A 137 -3.40 -14.19 -8.26
N VAL A 138 -2.35 -14.45 -9.02
CA VAL A 138 -1.32 -15.45 -8.67
C VAL A 138 -0.57 -15.07 -7.38
N ASP A 139 -0.24 -13.80 -7.22
CA ASP A 139 0.43 -13.33 -6.00
C ASP A 139 -0.47 -13.40 -4.77
N LEU A 140 -1.76 -13.12 -4.90
CA LEU A 140 -2.73 -13.27 -3.81
C LEU A 140 -2.86 -14.71 -3.33
N GLU A 141 -2.79 -15.72 -4.22
CA GLU A 141 -2.81 -17.15 -3.85
C GLU A 141 -1.61 -17.53 -2.96
N ARG A 142 -0.49 -16.79 -3.08
CA ARG A 142 0.73 -16.98 -2.30
C ARG A 142 0.85 -16.02 -1.13
N SER A 143 -0.20 -15.27 -0.83
CA SER A 143 -0.23 -14.22 0.17
C SER A 143 -1.18 -14.58 1.31
N MET A 144 -0.92 -14.00 2.47
CA MET A 144 -1.79 -14.11 3.63
C MET A 144 -2.68 -12.87 3.74
N GLU A 145 -3.99 -13.04 3.65
CA GLU A 145 -4.92 -11.94 3.89
C GLU A 145 -4.92 -11.54 5.38
N ILE A 146 -4.71 -10.28 5.63
CA ILE A 146 -4.80 -9.70 6.97
C ILE A 146 -6.24 -9.25 7.19
N ARG A 147 -6.99 -9.99 7.99
CA ARG A 147 -8.42 -9.75 8.23
C ARG A 147 -8.63 -8.93 9.49
N TRP A 148 -9.53 -7.97 9.45
CA TRP A 148 -9.88 -7.12 10.59
C TRP A 148 -10.23 -7.93 11.85
N ASP A 149 -10.99 -9.01 11.72
CA ASP A 149 -11.42 -9.81 12.88
C ASP A 149 -10.26 -10.47 13.62
N SER A 150 -9.25 -10.98 12.92
CA SER A 150 -8.04 -11.50 13.54
C SER A 150 -7.11 -10.38 14.01
N TRP A 151 -7.03 -9.29 13.23
CA TRP A 151 -6.20 -8.14 13.55
C TRP A 151 -6.59 -7.47 14.87
N ARG A 152 -7.87 -7.25 15.11
CA ARG A 152 -8.38 -6.64 16.37
C ARG A 152 -8.19 -7.52 17.62
N ARG A 153 -7.99 -8.84 17.46
CA ARG A 153 -7.78 -9.79 18.56
C ARG A 153 -6.31 -10.00 18.94
N ARG A 154 -5.38 -9.26 18.32
CA ARG A 154 -3.95 -9.32 18.65
C ARG A 154 -3.71 -8.99 20.13
N GLY A 155 -2.66 -9.61 20.72
CA GLY A 155 -2.27 -9.35 22.09
C GLY A 155 -1.87 -7.90 22.32
N LEU A 156 -2.09 -7.40 23.53
CA LEU A 156 -1.75 -6.02 23.94
C LEU A 156 -0.27 -5.68 23.68
N LEU A 157 0.63 -6.62 23.89
CA LEU A 157 2.07 -6.42 23.69
C LEU A 157 2.40 -6.16 22.20
N GLU A 158 1.78 -6.90 21.29
CA GLU A 158 1.96 -6.71 19.85
C GLU A 158 1.39 -5.35 19.41
N ARG A 159 0.27 -4.92 19.97
CA ARG A 159 -0.32 -3.60 19.69
C ARG A 159 0.61 -2.47 20.14
N LEU A 160 1.13 -2.54 21.36
CA LEU A 160 2.06 -1.55 21.90
C LEU A 160 3.35 -1.45 21.08
N MET A 161 3.90 -2.57 20.62
CA MET A 161 5.11 -2.56 19.77
C MET A 161 4.88 -1.81 18.44
N TYR A 162 3.72 -1.95 17.81
CA TYR A 162 3.43 -1.22 16.57
C TYR A 162 3.15 0.27 16.82
N GLU A 163 2.49 0.64 17.90
CA GLU A 163 2.27 2.04 18.28
C GLU A 163 3.60 2.76 18.57
N LEU A 164 4.51 2.12 19.29
CA LEU A 164 5.85 2.67 19.55
C LEU A 164 6.64 2.86 18.26
N THR A 165 6.60 1.91 17.33
CA THR A 165 7.31 2.04 16.05
C THR A 165 6.73 3.16 15.19
N TRP A 166 5.43 3.41 15.28
CA TRP A 166 4.80 4.53 14.57
C TRP A 166 5.28 5.88 15.12
N ILE A 167 5.37 6.02 16.44
CA ILE A 167 5.85 7.25 17.09
C ILE A 167 7.32 7.52 16.72
N PHE A 168 8.19 6.52 16.76
CA PHE A 168 9.60 6.67 16.41
C PHE A 168 9.84 6.80 14.90
N GLY A 169 9.03 6.18 14.04
CA GLY A 169 9.11 6.31 12.58
C GLY A 169 8.58 7.65 12.04
N ALA A 170 7.74 8.35 12.78
CA ALA A 170 7.24 9.67 12.41
C ALA A 170 8.27 10.79 12.64
N PHE A 171 9.37 10.52 13.36
CA PHE A 171 10.44 11.49 13.65
C PHE A 171 11.73 11.25 12.85
N ALA A 172 11.79 10.25 11.97
CA ALA A 172 12.92 9.99 11.06
C ALA A 172 12.58 10.47 9.63
#